data_7748aa8a332adb5d60cbe5fe26ce7aa6
#
_entry.id   7748aa8a332adb5d60cbe5fe26ce7aa6
#
_cell.length_a   1.000
_cell.length_b   1.000
_cell.length_c   1.000
_cell.angle_alpha   90.00
_cell.angle_beta   90.00
_cell.angle_gamma   90.00
#
_symmetry.space_group_name_H-M   'P 1'
#
loop_
_entity.id
_entity.type
_entity.pdbx_description
1 polymer ?
#
loop_
_entity_poly.entity_id
_entity_poly.type
_entity_poly.pdbx_seq_one_letter_code
_entity_poly.pdbx_strand_id
1 'polypeptide(L)'
;MNSASNNQDGLKTIKDVYNLLLKEIQVPTLQSIPLDTYQEIAVTLSKLKAQIYEGLEAEVRDRMTELVSQTTMLLLERRLQKIMEQQQWKPFRQFSSSLVSLDADFSRLTDEEKYILDAEQDSTKRKGYVLMAALGGRSKILESISSKVRSKQILVRFLEPTEQFIGIDMNKYGPFHKEDVAKLPLENARSLIGSGEAVEINLI
;
A
#
# COMPACT_ATOMS: atom_id res chain seq x y z
N MET A 1 25.12 3.85 -33.74
CA MET A 1 26.09 3.96 -32.63
C MET A 1 25.45 4.64 -31.40
N ASN A 2 24.24 4.22 -30.98
CA ASN A 2 23.54 4.85 -29.82
C ASN A 2 22.99 3.85 -28.79
N SER A 3 23.39 2.57 -28.85
CA SER A 3 22.89 1.55 -27.91
C SER A 3 23.73 1.38 -26.62
N ALA A 4 24.95 1.92 -26.62
CA ALA A 4 25.86 1.74 -25.46
C ALA A 4 25.60 2.74 -24.32
N SER A 5 25.04 3.93 -24.60
CA SER A 5 24.77 4.94 -23.56
C SER A 5 23.55 4.60 -22.68
N ASN A 6 22.52 3.97 -23.24
CA ASN A 6 21.32 3.59 -22.49
C ASN A 6 21.58 2.46 -21.45
N ASN A 7 22.53 1.55 -21.74
CA ASN A 7 22.87 0.48 -20.79
C ASN A 7 23.70 0.99 -19.60
N GLN A 8 24.47 2.07 -19.77
CA GLN A 8 25.25 2.64 -18.67
C GLN A 8 24.38 3.39 -17.65
N ASP A 9 23.33 4.07 -18.09
CA ASP A 9 22.43 4.80 -17.19
C ASP A 9 21.56 3.83 -16.36
N GLY A 10 21.07 2.74 -16.97
CA GLY A 10 20.31 1.71 -16.23
C GLY A 10 21.17 0.97 -15.19
N LEU A 11 22.41 0.62 -15.51
CA LEU A 11 23.34 0.00 -14.58
C LEU A 11 23.74 0.95 -13.44
N LYS A 12 23.90 2.24 -13.70
CA LYS A 12 24.20 3.26 -12.71
C LYS A 12 23.06 3.38 -11.69
N THR A 13 21.83 3.45 -12.17
CA THR A 13 20.64 3.54 -11.28
C THR A 13 20.49 2.31 -10.39
N ILE A 14 20.71 1.10 -10.90
CA ILE A 14 20.68 -0.14 -10.10
C ILE A 14 21.72 -0.11 -8.98
N LYS A 15 22.95 0.28 -9.31
CA LYS A 15 24.03 0.42 -8.35
C LYS A 15 23.73 1.46 -7.28
N ASP A 16 23.07 2.54 -7.66
CA ASP A 16 22.71 3.63 -6.74
C ASP A 16 21.63 3.16 -5.74
N VAL A 17 20.59 2.45 -6.20
CA VAL A 17 19.57 1.87 -5.31
C VAL A 17 20.17 0.87 -4.33
N TYR A 18 21.06 0.00 -4.82
CA TYR A 18 21.76 -0.95 -3.97
C TYR A 18 22.65 -0.25 -2.93
N ASN A 19 23.36 0.82 -3.30
CA ASN A 19 24.17 1.61 -2.38
C ASN A 19 23.31 2.32 -1.33
N LEU A 20 22.12 2.82 -1.70
CA LEU A 20 21.16 3.39 -0.75
C LEU A 20 20.72 2.35 0.27
N LEU A 21 20.37 1.13 -0.17
CA LEU A 21 20.02 0.03 0.73
C LEU A 21 21.18 -0.32 1.67
N LEU A 22 22.40 -0.45 1.16
CA LEU A 22 23.57 -0.77 2.00
C LEU A 22 23.79 0.29 3.09
N LYS A 23 23.74 1.58 2.74
CA LYS A 23 23.84 2.66 3.72
C LYS A 23 22.73 2.60 4.76
N GLU A 24 21.51 2.32 4.32
CA GLU A 24 20.36 2.23 5.20
C GLU A 24 20.48 1.04 6.17
N ILE A 25 21.08 -0.08 5.75
CA ILE A 25 21.31 -1.24 6.62
C ILE A 25 22.44 -0.97 7.63
N GLN A 26 23.53 -0.37 7.17
CA GLN A 26 24.75 -0.18 7.98
C GLN A 26 24.60 0.87 9.08
N VAL A 27 23.76 1.87 8.87
CA VAL A 27 23.60 3.00 9.80
C VAL A 27 22.31 2.84 10.60
N PRO A 28 22.31 2.90 11.93
CA PRO A 28 21.10 2.74 12.75
C PRO A 28 20.05 3.85 12.51
N THR A 29 20.50 5.07 12.22
CA THR A 29 19.60 6.20 11.97
C THR A 29 19.07 6.22 10.56
N LEU A 30 17.89 6.82 10.37
CA LEU A 30 17.29 7.03 9.05
C LEU A 30 18.19 7.94 8.20
N GLN A 31 18.55 7.47 7.01
CA GLN A 31 19.39 8.21 6.09
C GLN A 31 18.57 9.13 5.19
N SER A 32 19.15 10.27 4.80
CA SER A 32 18.54 11.12 3.78
C SER A 32 18.75 10.49 2.41
N ILE A 33 17.67 10.36 1.63
CA ILE A 33 17.67 9.92 0.24
C ILE A 33 17.02 11.02 -0.63
N PRO A 34 17.29 11.06 -1.95
CA PRO A 34 16.59 11.96 -2.86
C PRO A 34 15.07 11.76 -2.78
N LEU A 35 14.31 12.86 -2.83
CA LEU A 35 12.84 12.82 -2.68
C LEU A 35 12.15 12.06 -3.82
N ASP A 36 12.75 12.05 -4.99
CA ASP A 36 12.28 11.39 -6.22
C ASP A 36 12.80 9.95 -6.40
N THR A 37 13.47 9.39 -5.37
CA THR A 37 14.10 8.06 -5.44
C THR A 37 13.13 6.98 -5.97
N TYR A 38 11.91 6.87 -5.42
CA TYR A 38 10.97 5.83 -5.86
C TYR A 38 10.40 6.10 -7.25
N GLN A 39 10.25 7.37 -7.64
CA GLN A 39 9.82 7.76 -8.97
C GLN A 39 10.88 7.40 -10.03
N GLU A 40 12.15 7.70 -9.76
CA GLU A 40 13.26 7.31 -10.65
C GLU A 40 13.39 5.80 -10.79
N ILE A 41 13.22 5.05 -9.69
CA ILE A 41 13.19 3.58 -9.73
C ILE A 41 12.02 3.08 -10.60
N ALA A 42 10.83 3.64 -10.44
CA ALA A 42 9.66 3.27 -11.24
C ALA A 42 9.88 3.52 -12.74
N VAL A 43 10.47 4.67 -13.09
CA VAL A 43 10.83 4.99 -14.49
C VAL A 43 11.86 3.99 -15.02
N THR A 44 12.87 3.63 -14.23
CA THR A 44 13.91 2.67 -14.63
C THR A 44 13.33 1.29 -14.86
N LEU A 45 12.48 0.80 -13.94
CA LEU A 45 11.78 -0.48 -14.08
C LEU A 45 10.86 -0.49 -15.30
N SER A 46 10.15 0.60 -15.56
CA SER A 46 9.31 0.73 -16.74
C SER A 46 10.13 0.64 -18.03
N LYS A 47 11.28 1.31 -18.10
CA LYS A 47 12.19 1.23 -19.25
C LYS A 47 12.73 -0.18 -19.44
N LEU A 48 13.18 -0.85 -18.37
CA LEU A 48 13.68 -2.22 -18.46
C LEU A 48 12.61 -3.20 -18.96
N LYS A 49 11.38 -3.09 -18.46
CA LYS A 49 10.26 -3.94 -18.88
C LYS A 49 9.79 -3.68 -20.31
N ALA A 50 9.92 -2.45 -20.79
CA ALA A 50 9.54 -2.08 -22.16
C ALA A 50 10.53 -2.54 -23.24
N GLN A 51 11.75 -2.89 -22.84
CA GLN A 51 12.78 -3.37 -23.79
C GLN A 51 12.50 -4.83 -24.19
N ILE A 52 12.43 -5.06 -25.50
CA ILE A 52 12.25 -6.39 -26.07
C ILE A 52 13.64 -6.93 -26.40
N TYR A 53 14.03 -7.98 -25.68
CA TYR A 53 15.26 -8.73 -25.91
C TYR A 53 14.94 -10.19 -26.12
N GLU A 54 15.85 -10.93 -26.78
CA GLU A 54 15.73 -12.37 -26.99
C GLU A 54 16.93 -13.09 -26.39
N GLY A 55 16.73 -14.39 -26.05
CA GLY A 55 17.80 -15.23 -25.55
C GLY A 55 18.43 -14.74 -24.24
N LEU A 56 19.76 -14.74 -24.19
CA LEU A 56 20.52 -14.38 -22.98
C LEU A 56 20.26 -12.93 -22.49
N GLU A 57 20.04 -12.01 -23.41
CA GLU A 57 19.79 -10.60 -23.06
C GLU A 57 18.44 -10.44 -22.34
N ALA A 58 17.43 -11.22 -22.71
CA ALA A 58 16.15 -11.25 -22.01
C ALA A 58 16.33 -11.78 -20.58
N GLU A 59 17.11 -12.84 -20.39
CA GLU A 59 17.39 -13.38 -19.05
C GLU A 59 18.12 -12.35 -18.17
N VAL A 60 19.11 -11.66 -18.71
CA VAL A 60 19.83 -10.60 -17.99
C VAL A 60 18.88 -9.47 -17.59
N ARG A 61 18.04 -8.98 -18.51
CA ARG A 61 17.03 -7.97 -18.22
C ARG A 61 16.09 -8.42 -17.09
N ASP A 62 15.62 -9.65 -17.12
CA ASP A 62 14.68 -10.17 -16.12
C ASP A 62 15.35 -10.26 -14.74
N ARG A 63 16.59 -10.73 -14.68
CA ARG A 63 17.38 -10.74 -13.44
C ARG A 63 17.66 -9.33 -12.90
N MET A 64 17.96 -8.39 -13.77
CA MET A 64 18.13 -6.98 -13.38
C MET A 64 16.84 -6.39 -12.83
N THR A 65 15.72 -6.66 -13.48
CA THR A 65 14.39 -6.21 -13.05
C THR A 65 14.03 -6.79 -11.67
N GLU A 66 14.30 -8.07 -11.47
CA GLU A 66 14.10 -8.76 -10.19
C GLU A 66 14.97 -8.14 -9.09
N LEU A 67 16.27 -7.95 -9.36
CA LEU A 67 17.20 -7.36 -8.40
C LEU A 67 16.80 -5.96 -7.97
N VAL A 68 16.43 -5.09 -8.91
CA VAL A 68 15.95 -3.74 -8.59
C VAL A 68 14.68 -3.79 -7.75
N SER A 69 13.74 -4.67 -8.12
CA SER A 69 12.47 -4.80 -7.41
C SER A 69 12.68 -5.27 -5.96
N GLN A 70 13.49 -6.30 -5.75
CA GLN A 70 13.82 -6.81 -4.41
C GLN A 70 14.59 -5.78 -3.58
N THR A 71 15.58 -5.11 -4.19
CA THR A 71 16.36 -4.07 -3.49
C THR A 71 15.46 -2.90 -3.07
N THR A 72 14.53 -2.48 -3.93
CA THR A 72 13.58 -1.41 -3.62
C THR A 72 12.63 -1.78 -2.49
N MET A 73 12.11 -3.01 -2.52
CA MET A 73 11.24 -3.51 -1.45
C MET A 73 11.98 -3.51 -0.11
N LEU A 74 13.18 -4.05 -0.07
CA LEU A 74 14.00 -4.09 1.16
C LEU A 74 14.38 -2.68 1.64
N LEU A 75 14.67 -1.75 0.73
CA LEU A 75 14.94 -0.35 1.09
C LEU A 75 13.75 0.29 1.77
N LEU A 76 12.57 0.19 1.16
CA LEU A 76 11.34 0.75 1.71
C LEU A 76 10.99 0.13 3.06
N GLU A 77 11.01 -1.20 3.16
CA GLU A 77 10.72 -1.91 4.43
C GLU A 77 11.69 -1.50 5.54
N ARG A 78 12.99 -1.46 5.24
CA ARG A 78 14.00 -1.08 6.25
C ARG A 78 13.83 0.36 6.72
N ARG A 79 13.51 1.27 5.82
CA ARG A 79 13.26 2.68 6.15
C ARG A 79 12.00 2.84 7.00
N LEU A 80 10.89 2.22 6.60
CA LEU A 80 9.65 2.24 7.38
C LEU A 80 9.84 1.62 8.76
N GLN A 81 10.57 0.51 8.85
CA GLN A 81 10.90 -0.10 10.14
C GLN A 81 11.64 0.87 11.07
N LYS A 82 12.68 1.55 10.59
CA LYS A 82 13.41 2.54 11.39
C LYS A 82 12.53 3.70 11.84
N ILE A 83 11.66 4.19 10.97
CA ILE A 83 10.73 5.26 11.32
C ILE A 83 9.78 4.80 12.43
N MET A 84 9.24 3.59 12.33
CA MET A 84 8.36 3.02 13.35
C MET A 84 9.10 2.76 14.67
N GLU A 85 10.35 2.30 14.62
CA GLU A 85 11.20 2.12 15.81
C GLU A 85 11.53 3.45 16.51
N GLN A 86 11.78 4.51 15.76
CA GLN A 86 12.00 5.86 16.30
C GLN A 86 10.73 6.47 16.89
N GLN A 87 9.58 6.12 16.38
CA GLN A 87 8.28 6.46 16.95
C GLN A 87 8.00 5.55 18.16
N GLN A 88 8.85 5.60 19.20
CA GLN A 88 8.71 4.79 20.42
C GLN A 88 7.24 4.51 20.72
N TRP A 89 6.90 3.24 20.70
CA TRP A 89 5.58 2.72 21.09
C TRP A 89 5.30 3.19 22.53
N LYS A 90 4.69 4.37 22.67
CA LYS A 90 4.31 4.88 23.98
C LYS A 90 3.19 3.99 24.50
N PRO A 91 3.38 3.30 25.64
CA PRO A 91 2.36 2.41 26.16
C PRO A 91 1.05 3.18 26.38
N PHE A 92 -0.06 2.53 26.19
CA PHE A 92 -1.46 3.00 26.23
C PHE A 92 -1.80 4.05 27.31
N ARG A 93 -1.04 4.09 28.42
CA ARG A 93 -1.24 5.06 29.51
C ARG A 93 -1.05 6.54 29.11
N GLN A 94 -0.43 6.82 27.98
CA GLN A 94 -0.18 8.20 27.52
C GLN A 94 -1.14 8.67 26.42
N PHE A 95 -2.14 7.84 26.05
CA PHE A 95 -3.16 8.21 25.05
C PHE A 95 -4.10 9.34 25.51
N SER A 96 -4.09 9.71 26.77
CA SER A 96 -5.04 10.69 27.35
C SER A 96 -4.63 12.15 27.24
N SER A 97 -3.44 12.49 26.76
CA SER A 97 -2.99 13.89 26.88
C SER A 97 -2.09 14.47 25.80
N SER A 98 -1.85 13.81 24.69
CA SER A 98 -1.12 14.47 23.60
C SER A 98 -1.48 13.87 22.25
N LEU A 99 -1.94 14.71 21.33
CA LEU A 99 -1.71 14.53 19.91
C LEU A 99 -0.26 14.03 19.77
N VAL A 100 -0.09 12.81 19.28
CA VAL A 100 1.24 12.22 19.04
C VAL A 100 1.97 13.18 18.12
N SER A 101 2.80 14.06 18.72
CA SER A 101 3.76 14.83 17.96
C SER A 101 4.72 13.82 17.36
N LEU A 102 4.66 13.68 16.06
CA LEU A 102 5.67 12.97 15.30
C LEU A 102 6.95 13.80 15.38
N ASP A 103 7.83 13.45 16.30
CA ASP A 103 9.21 13.92 16.31
C ASP A 103 10.05 13.26 15.19
N ALA A 104 9.41 12.63 14.23
CA ALA A 104 10.08 12.13 13.04
C ALA A 104 10.55 13.31 12.20
N ASP A 105 11.82 13.32 11.87
CA ASP A 105 12.39 14.31 10.96
C ASP A 105 11.84 14.09 9.55
N PHE A 106 10.66 14.66 9.29
CA PHE A 106 9.97 14.56 8.00
C PHE A 106 10.79 15.05 6.81
N SER A 107 11.87 15.82 7.07
CA SER A 107 12.75 16.31 6.02
C SER A 107 13.55 15.22 5.33
N ARG A 108 13.68 14.04 5.98
CA ARG A 108 14.41 12.88 5.45
C ARG A 108 13.53 11.86 4.74
N LEU A 109 12.22 12.11 4.68
CA LEU A 109 11.23 11.19 4.09
C LEU A 109 10.87 11.62 2.69
N THR A 110 10.70 10.64 1.80
CA THR A 110 10.06 10.88 0.51
C THR A 110 8.55 11.07 0.68
N ASP A 111 7.88 11.57 -0.35
CA ASP A 111 6.43 11.80 -0.27
C ASP A 111 5.65 10.47 -0.24
N GLU A 112 6.15 9.42 -0.89
CA GLU A 112 5.58 8.07 -0.82
C GLU A 112 5.66 7.49 0.60
N GLU A 113 6.79 7.71 1.29
CA GLU A 113 6.95 7.30 2.69
C GLU A 113 6.01 8.07 3.63
N LYS A 114 5.87 9.38 3.43
CA LYS A 114 4.89 10.20 4.19
C LYS A 114 3.46 9.71 3.99
N TYR A 115 3.09 9.36 2.75
CA TYR A 115 1.77 8.81 2.44
C TYR A 115 1.47 7.51 3.21
N ILE A 116 2.45 6.60 3.30
CA ILE A 116 2.32 5.34 4.05
C ILE A 116 2.19 5.63 5.55
N LEU A 117 3.02 6.53 6.08
CA LEU A 117 3.01 6.88 7.50
C LEU A 117 1.71 7.56 7.93
N ASP A 118 1.13 8.40 7.10
CA ASP A 118 -0.16 9.04 7.38
C ASP A 118 -1.28 7.99 7.52
N ALA A 119 -1.30 6.98 6.65
CA ALA A 119 -2.22 5.86 6.76
C ALA A 119 -2.01 5.04 8.06
N GLU A 120 -0.77 4.81 8.49
CA GLU A 120 -0.46 4.08 9.73
C GLU A 120 -0.86 4.88 10.97
N GLN A 121 -0.68 6.21 10.95
CA GLN A 121 -1.17 7.09 12.02
C GLN A 121 -2.69 7.03 12.14
N ASP A 122 -3.39 7.08 11.03
CA ASP A 122 -4.86 6.97 11.02
C ASP A 122 -5.32 5.61 11.53
N SER A 123 -4.63 4.53 11.17
CA SER A 123 -4.86 3.20 11.75
C SER A 123 -4.70 3.23 13.27
N THR A 124 -3.63 3.84 13.78
CA THR A 124 -3.34 3.94 15.20
C THR A 124 -4.39 4.79 15.94
N LYS A 125 -4.81 5.92 15.37
CA LYS A 125 -5.91 6.74 15.93
C LYS A 125 -7.21 5.94 16.02
N ARG A 126 -7.56 5.18 14.98
CA ARG A 126 -8.76 4.32 14.95
C ARG A 126 -8.69 3.22 16.01
N LYS A 127 -7.53 2.55 16.16
CA LYS A 127 -7.29 1.56 17.24
C LYS A 127 -7.52 2.20 18.62
N GLY A 128 -6.93 3.36 18.87
CA GLY A 128 -7.11 4.12 20.09
C GLY A 128 -8.58 4.49 20.37
N TYR A 129 -9.29 4.94 19.35
CA TYR A 129 -10.70 5.31 19.46
C TYR A 129 -11.59 4.11 19.83
N VAL A 130 -11.37 2.94 19.20
CA VAL A 130 -12.09 1.70 19.56
C VAL A 130 -11.78 1.28 21.00
N LEU A 131 -10.51 1.28 21.40
CA LEU A 131 -10.11 0.91 22.77
C LEU A 131 -10.70 1.87 23.82
N MET A 132 -10.62 3.18 23.57
CA MET A 132 -11.21 4.18 24.47
C MET A 132 -12.73 4.02 24.61
N ALA A 133 -13.42 3.68 23.51
CA ALA A 133 -14.86 3.42 23.55
C ALA A 133 -15.18 2.14 24.33
N ALA A 134 -14.42 1.06 24.11
CA ALA A 134 -14.61 -0.22 24.80
C ALA A 134 -14.34 -0.11 26.30
N LEU A 135 -13.17 0.41 26.67
CA LEU A 135 -12.77 0.55 28.08
C LEU A 135 -13.60 1.61 28.83
N GLY A 136 -14.10 2.62 28.13
CA GLY A 136 -14.98 3.64 28.69
C GLY A 136 -16.46 3.25 28.74
N GLY A 137 -16.83 2.01 28.38
CA GLY A 137 -18.21 1.52 28.39
C GLY A 137 -19.13 2.23 27.38
N ARG A 138 -18.57 2.85 26.33
CA ARG A 138 -19.32 3.64 25.35
C ARG A 138 -19.87 2.77 24.22
N SER A 139 -20.82 1.87 24.53
CA SER A 139 -21.40 0.91 23.59
C SER A 139 -21.98 1.55 22.32
N LYS A 140 -22.65 2.71 22.44
CA LYS A 140 -23.22 3.45 21.30
C LYS A 140 -22.18 3.86 20.26
N ILE A 141 -20.96 4.16 20.69
CA ILE A 141 -19.86 4.48 19.77
C ILE A 141 -19.45 3.23 18.99
N LEU A 142 -19.30 2.10 19.66
CA LEU A 142 -18.96 0.83 19.00
C LEU A 142 -20.05 0.36 18.05
N GLU A 143 -21.31 0.54 18.43
CA GLU A 143 -22.46 0.27 17.55
C GLU A 143 -22.45 1.15 16.29
N SER A 144 -22.16 2.45 16.45
CA SER A 144 -21.99 3.37 15.31
C SER A 144 -20.85 2.96 14.39
N ILE A 145 -19.71 2.49 14.93
CA ILE A 145 -18.60 1.97 14.12
C ILE A 145 -19.04 0.73 13.35
N SER A 146 -19.71 -0.23 14.02
CA SER A 146 -20.22 -1.45 13.39
C SER A 146 -21.22 -1.13 12.27
N SER A 147 -22.13 -0.19 12.50
CA SER A 147 -23.07 0.26 11.48
C SER A 147 -22.37 0.86 10.26
N LYS A 148 -21.37 1.71 10.47
CA LYS A 148 -20.58 2.28 9.37
C LYS A 148 -19.84 1.21 8.55
N VAL A 149 -19.32 0.19 9.21
CA VAL A 149 -18.64 -0.93 8.51
C VAL A 149 -19.64 -1.73 7.69
N ARG A 150 -20.80 -2.06 8.27
CA ARG A 150 -21.86 -2.83 7.57
C ARG A 150 -22.47 -2.05 6.40
N SER A 151 -22.59 -0.73 6.50
CA SER A 151 -23.13 0.12 5.42
C SER A 151 -22.09 0.46 4.35
N LYS A 152 -20.83 0.03 4.50
CA LYS A 152 -19.81 0.27 3.49
C LYS A 152 -20.16 -0.50 2.23
N GLN A 153 -20.30 0.22 1.12
CA GLN A 153 -20.51 -0.35 -0.20
C GLN A 153 -19.27 -0.16 -1.06
N ILE A 154 -19.01 -1.11 -1.93
CA ILE A 154 -17.98 -1.03 -2.97
C ILE A 154 -18.60 -1.25 -4.34
N LEU A 155 -17.95 -0.71 -5.35
CA LEU A 155 -18.34 -0.85 -6.74
C LEU A 155 -17.69 -2.12 -7.30
N VAL A 156 -18.51 -3.00 -7.89
CA VAL A 156 -18.04 -4.22 -8.53
C VAL A 156 -18.56 -4.33 -9.95
N ARG A 157 -17.78 -5.01 -10.80
CA ARG A 157 -18.18 -5.43 -12.14
C ARG A 157 -18.33 -6.96 -12.13
N PHE A 158 -19.46 -7.45 -12.60
CA PHE A 158 -19.75 -8.87 -12.70
C PHE A 158 -19.02 -9.48 -13.90
N LEU A 159 -18.34 -10.59 -13.67
CA LEU A 159 -17.66 -11.37 -14.70
C LEU A 159 -18.54 -12.48 -15.25
N GLU A 160 -19.52 -12.91 -14.45
CA GLU A 160 -20.50 -13.95 -14.78
C GLU A 160 -21.91 -13.51 -14.39
N PRO A 161 -22.96 -14.10 -15.01
CA PRO A 161 -24.33 -13.83 -14.59
C PRO A 161 -24.57 -14.30 -13.16
N THR A 162 -25.17 -13.46 -12.35
CA THR A 162 -25.46 -13.74 -10.93
C THR A 162 -26.96 -13.60 -10.69
N GLU A 163 -27.56 -14.60 -10.08
CA GLU A 163 -28.97 -14.58 -9.71
C GLU A 163 -29.28 -13.52 -8.64
N GLN A 164 -30.54 -13.19 -8.46
CA GLN A 164 -31.00 -12.29 -7.43
C GLN A 164 -30.66 -12.85 -6.03
N PHE A 165 -30.10 -12.04 -5.16
CA PHE A 165 -29.79 -12.41 -3.78
C PHE A 165 -30.20 -11.31 -2.79
N ILE A 166 -30.24 -11.66 -1.51
CA ILE A 166 -30.47 -10.72 -0.41
C ILE A 166 -29.11 -10.38 0.21
N GLY A 167 -28.79 -9.10 0.25
CA GLY A 167 -27.57 -8.59 0.87
C GLY A 167 -27.62 -8.66 2.41
N ILE A 168 -26.46 -8.48 3.06
CA ILE A 168 -26.35 -8.42 4.53
C ILE A 168 -27.13 -7.23 5.12
N ASP A 169 -27.46 -6.25 4.31
CA ASP A 169 -28.29 -5.08 4.64
C ASP A 169 -29.79 -5.34 4.40
N MET A 170 -30.17 -6.60 4.09
CA MET A 170 -31.54 -7.04 3.82
C MET A 170 -32.15 -6.46 2.53
N ASN A 171 -31.36 -5.79 1.70
CA ASN A 171 -31.81 -5.32 0.39
C ASN A 171 -31.64 -6.42 -0.67
N LYS A 172 -32.50 -6.34 -1.71
CA LYS A 172 -32.42 -7.24 -2.86
C LYS A 172 -31.45 -6.68 -3.90
N TYR A 173 -30.59 -7.53 -4.41
CA TYR A 173 -29.60 -7.22 -5.43
C TYR A 173 -29.75 -8.19 -6.61
N GLY A 174 -29.63 -7.67 -7.83
CA GLY A 174 -29.70 -8.45 -9.06
C GLY A 174 -31.13 -8.68 -9.58
N PRO A 175 -31.31 -9.60 -10.56
CA PRO A 175 -30.22 -10.36 -11.18
C PRO A 175 -29.23 -9.47 -11.93
N PHE A 176 -28.00 -9.93 -12.08
CA PHE A 176 -26.95 -9.22 -12.80
C PHE A 176 -26.47 -10.05 -13.99
N HIS A 177 -26.14 -9.38 -15.08
CA HIS A 177 -25.52 -9.97 -16.25
C HIS A 177 -24.01 -9.76 -16.22
N LYS A 178 -23.32 -10.49 -17.08
CA LYS A 178 -21.90 -10.26 -17.31
C LYS A 178 -21.67 -8.80 -17.73
N GLU A 179 -20.63 -8.16 -17.19
CA GLU A 179 -20.24 -6.77 -17.39
C GLU A 179 -21.14 -5.73 -16.68
N ASP A 180 -22.19 -6.15 -15.98
CA ASP A 180 -22.96 -5.22 -15.15
C ASP A 180 -22.09 -4.66 -14.02
N VAL A 181 -22.38 -3.40 -13.65
CA VAL A 181 -21.70 -2.69 -12.59
C VAL A 181 -22.70 -2.31 -11.50
N ALA A 182 -22.40 -2.69 -10.26
CA ALA A 182 -23.28 -2.36 -9.14
C ALA A 182 -22.49 -2.01 -7.88
N LYS A 183 -23.14 -1.23 -7.00
CA LYS A 183 -22.66 -1.02 -5.63
C LYS A 183 -23.26 -2.08 -4.73
N LEU A 184 -22.41 -2.84 -4.06
CA LEU A 184 -22.81 -3.90 -3.14
C LEU A 184 -22.24 -3.65 -1.74
N PRO A 185 -22.92 -4.14 -0.68
CA PRO A 185 -22.33 -4.21 0.63
C PRO A 185 -20.99 -4.96 0.58
N LEU A 186 -20.00 -4.46 1.33
CA LEU A 186 -18.61 -4.93 1.29
C LEU A 186 -18.50 -6.47 1.45
N GLU A 187 -19.27 -7.05 2.38
CA GLU A 187 -19.21 -8.50 2.65
C GLU A 187 -19.77 -9.32 1.49
N ASN A 188 -20.90 -8.88 0.88
CA ASN A 188 -21.46 -9.53 -0.30
C ASN A 188 -20.48 -9.44 -1.49
N ALA A 189 -19.92 -8.25 -1.71
CA ALA A 189 -18.95 -8.06 -2.77
C ALA A 189 -17.70 -8.93 -2.58
N ARG A 190 -17.16 -9.03 -1.35
CA ARG A 190 -16.02 -9.92 -1.05
C ARG A 190 -16.28 -11.38 -1.34
N SER A 191 -17.49 -11.86 -1.04
CA SER A 191 -17.89 -13.23 -1.37
C SER A 191 -17.84 -13.47 -2.88
N LEU A 192 -18.47 -12.58 -3.66
CA LEU A 192 -18.51 -12.66 -5.13
C LEU A 192 -17.13 -12.50 -5.79
N ILE A 193 -16.26 -11.65 -5.21
CA ILE A 193 -14.88 -11.51 -5.66
C ILE A 193 -14.07 -12.77 -5.33
N GLY A 194 -14.28 -13.34 -4.13
CA GLY A 194 -13.61 -14.56 -3.70
C GLY A 194 -14.00 -15.79 -4.53
N SER A 195 -15.25 -15.87 -5.04
CA SER A 195 -15.71 -16.90 -5.97
C SER A 195 -15.31 -16.65 -7.43
N GLY A 196 -14.77 -15.46 -7.74
CA GLY A 196 -14.40 -15.08 -9.10
C GLY A 196 -15.58 -14.60 -9.98
N GLU A 197 -16.76 -14.42 -9.40
CA GLU A 197 -17.95 -13.94 -10.11
C GLU A 197 -17.94 -12.43 -10.38
N ALA A 198 -17.17 -11.67 -9.59
CA ALA A 198 -17.05 -10.23 -9.73
C ALA A 198 -15.62 -9.72 -9.48
N VAL A 199 -15.35 -8.49 -9.90
CA VAL A 199 -14.09 -7.78 -9.65
C VAL A 199 -14.38 -6.39 -9.11
N GLU A 200 -13.57 -5.93 -8.15
CA GLU A 200 -13.68 -4.58 -7.60
C GLU A 200 -13.24 -3.54 -8.63
N ILE A 201 -14.01 -2.45 -8.74
CA ILE A 201 -13.63 -1.27 -9.52
C ILE A 201 -13.15 -0.20 -8.54
N ASN A 202 -11.85 0.10 -8.58
CA ASN A 202 -11.27 1.24 -7.89
C ASN A 202 -11.34 2.46 -8.81
N LEU A 203 -12.14 3.44 -8.44
CA LEU A 203 -12.09 4.77 -9.06
C LEU A 203 -10.89 5.49 -8.43
N ILE A 204 -9.80 5.57 -9.20
CA ILE A 204 -8.59 6.32 -8.83
C ILE A 204 -8.91 7.83 -8.97
#